data_0f176cb9b2e8205b5c3c169d1986a1d2
#
_entry.id   0f176cb9b2e8205b5c3c169d1986a1d2
#
_cell.length_a   1.000
_cell.length_b   1.000
_cell.length_c   1.000
_cell.angle_alpha   90.00
_cell.angle_beta   90.00
_cell.angle_gamma   90.00
#
_symmetry.space_group_name_H-M   'P 1'
#
loop_
_entity.id
_entity.type
_entity.pdbx_description
1 polymer ?
#
loop_
_entity_poly.entity_id
_entity_poly.type
_entity_poly.pdbx_seq_one_letter_code
_entity_poly.pdbx_strand_id
1 'polypeptide(L)'
;MGSLVTDLPAAFQTTLLKDGNEKGDNIHKEIHDHDITIGDEVTKEEARHMVELTEEERVIEKKLRRKIDSLIMPLVVLVYLMNYIDRNNYAAAKLQGLERDLNLNDTEYQVGLSILFVGYVLMQVPSNAMLNFCGKPSWYLGFFIIAWGLVSTLTSQVQSYGGIVACRFILGVVEAPFFPGILFYLSKWYTKSELNLRMSIFYSGSLISGAFGSLIAAGILSGLDGARGLASWRWLYIIEGTVTIFIGFVVTFLLPDFPHTWKLLTPEMKAVANRRMALDAAEADLDAGGKTSHLAGMKAAFKDPKTYILAIAYHGITGAAGFQNFYPTLTQTLGYDSIISLLLVAPPYVFTVFYSLAHGLTSDKVGNRFWFYMYPVPIVIVGALLFMFTDGFGPRYFSLFLLNFIFVMNGTIYAWIANAIPRPPAKRAAALAFMNSIGNAASIWTPFTYNDADKPYYREAMGINIGLVGIAGICGIIMRFYLQYQNRQLERMENEDATLTERDVKKLEKTAELEGIDIATARMLQKGYRYII
;
A
#
# COMPACT_ATOMS: atom_id res chain seq x y z
N MET A 1 0.04 -30.49 3.12
CA MET A 1 -0.21 -30.67 1.67
C MET A 1 -0.72 -32.09 1.31
N GLY A 2 -0.85 -33.00 2.24
CA GLY A 2 -1.29 -34.39 1.98
C GLY A 2 -2.79 -34.67 2.12
N SER A 3 -3.62 -33.74 2.58
CA SER A 3 -5.04 -34.02 2.85
C SER A 3 -6.05 -33.30 1.92
N LEU A 4 -5.57 -32.55 0.95
CA LEU A 4 -6.43 -31.81 -0.02
C LEU A 4 -6.59 -32.52 -1.38
N VAL A 5 -5.88 -33.63 -1.59
CA VAL A 5 -5.90 -34.38 -2.87
C VAL A 5 -6.96 -35.49 -2.87
N THR A 6 -7.52 -35.86 -1.72
CA THR A 6 -8.46 -36.98 -1.60
C THR A 6 -9.90 -36.65 -1.97
N ASP A 7 -10.26 -35.37 -2.10
CA ASP A 7 -11.65 -34.95 -2.38
C ASP A 7 -11.89 -34.48 -3.83
N LEU A 8 -10.94 -34.72 -4.72
CA LEU A 8 -11.10 -34.44 -6.14
C LEU A 8 -11.69 -35.64 -6.88
N PRO A 9 -12.60 -35.45 -7.87
CA PRO A 9 -13.15 -36.53 -8.67
C PRO A 9 -12.04 -37.38 -9.32
N ALA A 10 -12.26 -38.70 -9.38
CA ALA A 10 -11.28 -39.70 -9.85
C ALA A 10 -10.64 -39.41 -11.23
N ALA A 11 -11.33 -38.67 -12.09
CA ALA A 11 -10.81 -38.22 -13.38
C ALA A 11 -9.62 -37.24 -13.26
N PHE A 12 -9.55 -36.47 -12.18
CA PHE A 12 -8.45 -35.51 -11.92
C PHE A 12 -7.23 -36.15 -11.27
N GLN A 13 -7.44 -37.21 -10.48
CA GLN A 13 -6.35 -37.96 -9.85
C GLN A 13 -5.51 -38.74 -10.87
N THR A 14 -6.13 -39.20 -11.96
CA THR A 14 -5.43 -39.98 -13.00
C THR A 14 -4.54 -39.11 -13.90
N THR A 15 -4.85 -37.83 -14.05
CA THR A 15 -4.05 -36.90 -14.86
C THR A 15 -2.81 -36.41 -14.13
N LEU A 16 -2.89 -36.27 -12.80
CA LEU A 16 -1.75 -35.79 -11.97
C LEU A 16 -0.71 -36.91 -11.68
N LEU A 17 -1.07 -38.18 -11.83
CA LEU A 17 -0.18 -39.31 -11.59
C LEU A 17 0.50 -39.86 -12.86
N LYS A 18 0.10 -39.41 -14.07
CA LYS A 18 0.67 -39.87 -15.35
C LYS A 18 1.85 -39.04 -15.89
N ASP A 19 2.11 -37.85 -15.35
CA ASP A 19 3.19 -36.97 -15.82
C ASP A 19 4.56 -37.26 -15.17
N GLY A 20 4.76 -38.44 -14.67
CA GLY A 20 6.00 -38.88 -13.99
C GLY A 20 6.90 -39.84 -14.75
N ASN A 21 6.64 -40.24 -15.99
CA ASN A 21 7.60 -40.98 -16.85
C ASN A 21 6.95 -41.28 -18.21
N GLU A 22 7.34 -40.53 -19.26
CA GLU A 22 7.73 -41.10 -20.56
C GLU A 22 8.00 -39.99 -21.57
N LYS A 23 9.03 -40.23 -22.36
CA LYS A 23 9.67 -39.35 -23.34
C LYS A 23 8.69 -38.77 -24.38
N GLY A 24 8.81 -37.44 -24.57
CA GLY A 24 8.16 -36.75 -25.68
C GLY A 24 8.67 -37.24 -27.03
N ASP A 25 7.76 -37.73 -27.88
CA ASP A 25 7.91 -37.71 -29.36
C ASP A 25 6.61 -38.11 -30.12
N ASN A 26 5.51 -38.45 -29.44
CA ASN A 26 4.29 -38.93 -30.15
C ASN A 26 2.99 -38.15 -29.91
N ILE A 27 3.01 -37.03 -29.22
CA ILE A 27 1.78 -36.28 -28.90
C ILE A 27 1.32 -35.31 -30.02
N HIS A 28 2.19 -34.98 -30.97
CA HIS A 28 1.89 -34.02 -32.04
C HIS A 28 1.09 -34.56 -33.23
N LYS A 29 0.80 -35.87 -33.28
CA LYS A 29 0.08 -36.48 -34.41
C LYS A 29 -1.37 -36.87 -34.13
N GLU A 30 -1.77 -36.93 -32.86
CA GLU A 30 -3.14 -37.37 -32.51
C GLU A 30 -4.16 -36.24 -32.24
N ILE A 31 -3.70 -34.97 -32.20
CA ILE A 31 -4.62 -33.83 -31.93
C ILE A 31 -5.30 -33.30 -33.19
N HIS A 32 -4.90 -33.76 -34.38
CA HIS A 32 -5.45 -33.22 -35.64
C HIS A 32 -6.63 -34.00 -36.25
N ASP A 33 -7.02 -35.15 -35.70
CA ASP A 33 -8.07 -36.00 -36.30
C ASP A 33 -9.20 -36.43 -35.33
N HIS A 34 -9.34 -35.83 -34.19
CA HIS A 34 -10.57 -35.94 -33.39
C HIS A 34 -11.31 -34.61 -33.42
N ASP A 35 -12.25 -34.47 -34.38
CA ASP A 35 -13.44 -33.67 -34.21
C ASP A 35 -14.14 -34.10 -32.91
N ILE A 36 -13.75 -33.45 -31.81
CA ILE A 36 -14.51 -33.51 -30.56
C ILE A 36 -15.78 -32.70 -30.84
N THR A 37 -16.74 -33.33 -31.48
CA THR A 37 -18.14 -32.96 -31.36
C THR A 37 -18.44 -33.04 -29.87
N ILE A 38 -18.37 -31.89 -29.20
CA ILE A 38 -18.83 -31.72 -27.82
C ILE A 38 -20.34 -32.01 -27.89
N GLY A 39 -20.67 -33.29 -27.71
CA GLY A 39 -22.03 -33.73 -27.47
C GLY A 39 -22.47 -33.19 -26.13
N ASP A 40 -23.66 -32.70 -26.12
CA ASP A 40 -24.52 -32.36 -25.00
C ASP A 40 -24.30 -30.99 -24.35
N GLU A 41 -25.35 -30.19 -24.36
CA GLU A 41 -25.52 -28.95 -23.62
C GLU A 41 -25.19 -29.10 -22.12
N VAL A 42 -25.36 -30.30 -21.58
CA VAL A 42 -25.01 -30.69 -20.20
C VAL A 42 -23.52 -30.54 -19.95
N THR A 43 -22.64 -30.94 -20.85
CA THR A 43 -21.18 -30.82 -20.68
C THR A 43 -20.66 -29.36 -20.75
N LYS A 44 -21.37 -28.51 -21.51
CA LYS A 44 -21.03 -27.06 -21.55
C LYS A 44 -21.43 -26.34 -20.25
N GLU A 45 -22.53 -26.74 -19.66
CA GLU A 45 -23.03 -26.20 -18.41
C GLU A 45 -22.16 -26.69 -17.22
N GLU A 46 -21.78 -27.97 -17.19
CA GLU A 46 -20.84 -28.52 -16.23
C GLU A 46 -19.43 -27.88 -16.36
N ALA A 47 -18.94 -27.67 -17.57
CA ALA A 47 -17.68 -26.98 -17.81
C ALA A 47 -17.74 -25.49 -17.37
N ARG A 48 -18.87 -24.80 -17.58
CA ARG A 48 -19.11 -23.47 -17.02
C ARG A 48 -19.18 -23.48 -15.50
N HIS A 49 -19.83 -24.49 -14.91
CA HIS A 49 -19.87 -24.66 -13.46
C HIS A 49 -18.48 -24.91 -12.84
N MET A 50 -17.54 -25.47 -13.59
CA MET A 50 -16.15 -25.60 -13.10
C MET A 50 -15.39 -24.27 -13.07
N VAL A 51 -15.78 -23.30 -13.88
CA VAL A 51 -15.03 -22.02 -14.08
C VAL A 51 -15.76 -20.82 -13.47
N GLU A 52 -17.08 -20.86 -13.28
CA GLU A 52 -17.89 -19.76 -12.77
C GLU A 52 -18.76 -20.18 -11.59
N LEU A 53 -19.11 -19.18 -10.74
CA LEU A 53 -20.11 -19.36 -9.68
C LEU A 53 -21.52 -19.49 -10.29
N THR A 54 -22.33 -20.37 -9.73
CA THR A 54 -23.75 -20.51 -10.10
C THR A 54 -24.55 -19.26 -9.73
N GLU A 55 -25.72 -19.05 -10.30
CA GLU A 55 -26.57 -17.90 -9.93
C GLU A 55 -26.97 -17.91 -8.45
N GLU A 56 -27.22 -19.08 -7.88
CA GLU A 56 -27.50 -19.24 -6.43
C GLU A 56 -26.27 -18.84 -5.60
N GLU A 57 -25.08 -19.31 -6.00
CA GLU A 57 -23.83 -18.95 -5.34
C GLU A 57 -23.51 -17.47 -5.46
N ARG A 58 -23.83 -16.80 -6.57
CA ARG A 58 -23.69 -15.34 -6.74
C ARG A 58 -24.59 -14.56 -5.78
N VAL A 59 -25.79 -15.07 -5.48
CA VAL A 59 -26.68 -14.46 -4.46
C VAL A 59 -26.06 -14.60 -3.07
N ILE A 60 -25.54 -15.79 -2.73
CA ILE A 60 -24.85 -16.05 -1.47
C ILE A 60 -23.58 -15.20 -1.36
N GLU A 61 -22.80 -15.08 -2.44
CA GLU A 61 -21.61 -14.24 -2.51
C GLU A 61 -21.91 -12.77 -2.21
N LYS A 62 -22.97 -12.20 -2.76
CA LYS A 62 -23.39 -10.82 -2.44
C LYS A 62 -23.70 -10.63 -0.96
N LYS A 63 -24.35 -11.60 -0.32
CA LYS A 63 -24.62 -11.59 1.12
C LYS A 63 -23.33 -11.74 1.94
N LEU A 64 -22.46 -12.66 1.54
CA LEU A 64 -21.15 -12.90 2.12
C LEU A 64 -20.29 -11.62 2.07
N ARG A 65 -20.17 -11.01 0.90
CA ARG A 65 -19.40 -9.78 0.69
C ARG A 65 -19.89 -8.64 1.58
N ARG A 66 -21.21 -8.41 1.67
CA ARG A 66 -21.76 -7.40 2.58
C ARG A 66 -21.40 -7.67 4.02
N LYS A 67 -21.43 -8.93 4.46
CA LYS A 67 -21.10 -9.34 5.82
C LYS A 67 -19.61 -9.16 6.13
N ILE A 68 -18.74 -9.47 5.19
CA ILE A 68 -17.30 -9.25 5.28
C ILE A 68 -17.01 -7.74 5.32
N ASP A 69 -17.57 -6.97 4.38
CA ASP A 69 -17.38 -5.52 4.29
C ASP A 69 -17.86 -4.80 5.55
N SER A 70 -18.96 -5.23 6.16
CA SER A 70 -19.52 -4.60 7.36
C SER A 70 -18.72 -4.83 8.64
N LEU A 71 -17.92 -5.90 8.72
CA LEU A 71 -17.14 -6.20 9.92
C LEU A 71 -15.64 -5.91 9.73
N ILE A 72 -15.05 -6.45 8.65
CA ILE A 72 -13.61 -6.37 8.44
C ILE A 72 -13.19 -4.95 8.09
N MET A 73 -13.87 -4.31 7.14
CA MET A 73 -13.42 -3.00 6.64
C MET A 73 -13.47 -1.89 7.70
N PRO A 74 -14.53 -1.72 8.52
CA PRO A 74 -14.51 -0.72 9.58
C PRO A 74 -13.40 -0.93 10.59
N LEU A 75 -13.15 -2.19 11.01
CA LEU A 75 -12.07 -2.50 11.96
C LEU A 75 -10.70 -2.18 11.36
N VAL A 76 -10.44 -2.59 10.14
CA VAL A 76 -9.16 -2.38 9.47
C VAL A 76 -8.89 -0.90 9.23
N VAL A 77 -9.91 -0.13 8.79
CA VAL A 77 -9.82 1.32 8.60
C VAL A 77 -9.60 2.03 9.94
N LEU A 78 -10.31 1.63 10.99
CA LEU A 78 -10.16 2.21 12.32
C LEU A 78 -8.74 2.00 12.87
N VAL A 79 -8.20 0.80 12.74
CA VAL A 79 -6.81 0.52 13.18
C VAL A 79 -5.80 1.35 12.37
N TYR A 80 -6.01 1.49 11.05
CA TYR A 80 -5.12 2.28 10.21
C TYR A 80 -5.18 3.78 10.53
N LEU A 81 -6.37 4.26 10.85
CA LEU A 81 -6.59 5.62 11.35
C LEU A 81 -5.80 5.84 12.64
N MET A 82 -5.91 4.93 13.63
CA MET A 82 -5.17 5.02 14.89
C MET A 82 -3.65 4.94 14.67
N ASN A 83 -3.18 4.07 13.77
CA ASN A 83 -1.77 3.96 13.43
C ASN A 83 -1.18 5.30 12.93
N TYR A 84 -1.89 6.01 12.07
CA TYR A 84 -1.45 7.32 11.59
C TYR A 84 -1.63 8.44 12.61
N ILE A 85 -2.65 8.37 13.47
CA ILE A 85 -2.79 9.30 14.61
C ILE A 85 -1.57 9.17 15.52
N ASP A 86 -1.21 7.95 15.94
CA ASP A 86 -0.06 7.69 16.81
C ASP A 86 1.26 8.22 16.21
N ARG A 87 1.44 8.11 14.89
CA ARG A 87 2.61 8.68 14.20
C ARG A 87 2.63 10.20 14.22
N ASN A 88 1.48 10.83 14.00
CA ASN A 88 1.34 12.29 13.94
C ASN A 88 1.37 12.94 15.33
N ASN A 89 1.16 12.18 16.41
CA ASN A 89 1.18 12.66 17.79
C ASN A 89 2.46 13.36 18.17
N TYR A 90 3.59 12.91 17.66
CA TYR A 90 4.88 13.50 17.98
C TYR A 90 4.96 14.95 17.48
N ALA A 91 4.41 15.23 16.32
CA ALA A 91 4.32 16.59 15.79
C ALA A 91 3.35 17.49 16.59
N ALA A 92 2.20 16.92 17.00
CA ALA A 92 1.26 17.64 17.86
C ALA A 92 1.82 17.87 19.27
N ALA A 93 2.51 16.88 19.83
CA ALA A 93 3.17 16.96 21.14
C ALA A 93 4.25 18.05 21.21
N LYS A 94 4.93 18.35 20.09
CA LYS A 94 5.87 19.49 20.00
C LYS A 94 5.18 20.79 20.38
N LEU A 95 4.02 21.07 19.81
CA LEU A 95 3.22 22.28 20.13
C LEU A 95 2.67 22.28 21.55
N GLN A 96 2.58 21.11 22.18
CA GLN A 96 2.10 20.92 23.55
C GLN A 96 3.22 20.92 24.60
N GLY A 97 4.45 21.28 24.20
CA GLY A 97 5.59 21.48 25.11
C GLY A 97 6.50 20.29 25.31
N LEU A 98 6.41 19.24 24.51
CA LEU A 98 7.26 18.04 24.61
C LEU A 98 8.77 18.39 24.57
N GLU A 99 9.20 19.25 23.63
CA GLU A 99 10.61 19.63 23.51
C GLU A 99 11.12 20.33 24.77
N ARG A 100 10.32 21.25 25.31
CA ARG A 100 10.66 21.98 26.54
C ARG A 100 10.77 21.05 27.76
N ASP A 101 9.79 20.14 27.92
CA ASP A 101 9.72 19.24 29.08
C ASP A 101 10.83 18.20 29.08
N LEU A 102 11.29 17.77 27.90
CA LEU A 102 12.37 16.80 27.75
C LEU A 102 13.74 17.45 27.48
N ASN A 103 13.83 18.81 27.45
CA ASN A 103 15.01 19.58 27.08
C ASN A 103 15.64 19.11 25.75
N LEU A 104 14.83 18.88 24.74
CA LEU A 104 15.29 18.46 23.42
C LEU A 104 15.76 19.67 22.61
N ASN A 105 16.91 19.54 21.97
CA ASN A 105 17.28 20.44 20.89
C ASN A 105 16.60 20.00 19.57
N ASP A 106 16.66 20.86 18.55
CA ASP A 106 16.01 20.64 17.27
C ASP A 106 16.46 19.33 16.58
N THR A 107 17.78 19.05 16.59
CA THR A 107 18.33 17.79 16.05
C THR A 107 17.83 16.57 16.82
N GLU A 108 17.76 16.63 18.13
CA GLU A 108 17.25 15.53 18.96
C GLU A 108 15.77 15.25 18.70
N TYR A 109 14.97 16.30 18.47
CA TYR A 109 13.60 16.15 18.06
C TYR A 109 13.50 15.47 16.67
N GLN A 110 14.30 15.90 15.70
CA GLN A 110 14.36 15.31 14.36
C GLN A 110 14.80 13.84 14.39
N VAL A 111 15.76 13.48 15.26
CA VAL A 111 16.13 12.07 15.50
C VAL A 111 14.93 11.28 16.01
N GLY A 112 14.12 11.83 16.91
CA GLY A 112 12.91 11.20 17.40
C GLY A 112 11.90 10.89 16.29
N LEU A 113 11.79 11.74 15.26
CA LEU A 113 10.98 11.48 14.06
C LEU A 113 11.58 10.35 13.21
N SER A 114 12.87 10.43 12.95
CA SER A 114 13.58 9.54 12.03
C SER A 114 13.72 8.11 12.55
N ILE A 115 14.01 7.96 13.84
CA ILE A 115 14.32 6.66 14.46
C ILE A 115 13.15 5.68 14.42
N LEU A 116 11.92 6.17 14.42
CA LEU A 116 10.73 5.36 14.21
C LEU A 116 10.79 4.62 12.86
N PHE A 117 11.13 5.35 11.79
CA PHE A 117 11.22 4.77 10.45
C PHE A 117 12.39 3.79 10.31
N VAL A 118 13.48 3.98 11.06
CA VAL A 118 14.57 2.99 11.14
C VAL A 118 14.03 1.68 11.73
N GLY A 119 13.36 1.73 12.88
CA GLY A 119 12.74 0.54 13.49
C GLY A 119 11.72 -0.13 12.57
N TYR A 120 10.89 0.68 11.90
CA TYR A 120 9.87 0.22 10.95
C TYR A 120 10.48 -0.54 9.76
N VAL A 121 11.48 0.02 9.08
CA VAL A 121 12.12 -0.60 7.91
C VAL A 121 12.85 -1.89 8.30
N LEU A 122 13.55 -1.91 9.41
CA LEU A 122 14.27 -3.10 9.89
C LEU A 122 13.34 -4.28 10.18
N MET A 123 12.17 -4.01 10.76
CA MET A 123 11.24 -5.07 11.15
C MET A 123 10.26 -5.48 10.03
N GLN A 124 10.11 -4.69 8.97
CA GLN A 124 9.12 -4.93 7.92
C GLN A 124 9.28 -6.31 7.23
N VAL A 125 10.50 -6.72 6.91
CA VAL A 125 10.77 -8.01 6.27
C VAL A 125 10.62 -9.17 7.24
N PRO A 126 11.23 -9.18 8.45
CA PRO A 126 11.04 -10.22 9.44
C PRO A 126 9.57 -10.44 9.81
N SER A 127 8.80 -9.37 9.96
CA SER A 127 7.40 -9.45 10.37
C SER A 127 6.52 -10.17 9.34
N ASN A 128 6.77 -9.95 8.05
CA ASN A 128 6.06 -10.65 6.98
C ASN A 128 6.30 -12.15 7.00
N ALA A 129 7.53 -12.57 7.31
CA ALA A 129 7.84 -13.98 7.49
C ALA A 129 7.09 -14.57 8.70
N MET A 130 7.08 -13.86 9.83
CA MET A 130 6.38 -14.28 11.05
C MET A 130 4.88 -14.46 10.86
N LEU A 131 4.21 -13.58 10.10
CA LEU A 131 2.77 -13.67 9.82
C LEU A 131 2.41 -14.99 9.13
N ASN A 132 3.23 -15.44 8.19
CA ASN A 132 3.02 -16.71 7.48
C ASN A 132 3.10 -17.94 8.40
N PHE A 133 3.89 -17.87 9.49
CA PHE A 133 4.01 -18.96 10.47
C PHE A 133 2.89 -18.96 11.50
N CYS A 134 2.33 -17.80 11.83
CA CYS A 134 1.39 -17.70 12.97
C CYS A 134 0.05 -18.41 12.76
N GLY A 135 -0.42 -18.59 11.50
CA GLY A 135 -1.67 -19.28 11.16
C GLY A 135 -2.96 -18.66 11.73
N LYS A 136 -2.86 -17.60 12.55
CA LYS A 136 -3.98 -16.87 13.17
C LYS A 136 -3.76 -15.37 13.03
N PRO A 137 -4.16 -14.77 11.91
CA PRO A 137 -3.97 -13.34 11.65
C PRO A 137 -4.58 -12.42 12.71
N SER A 138 -5.74 -12.77 13.29
CA SER A 138 -6.40 -11.94 14.31
C SER A 138 -5.55 -11.79 15.57
N TRP A 139 -4.94 -12.88 16.04
CA TRP A 139 -4.05 -12.86 17.21
C TRP A 139 -2.74 -12.14 16.92
N TYR A 140 -2.18 -12.38 15.74
CA TYR A 140 -0.95 -11.71 15.32
C TYR A 140 -1.12 -10.21 15.23
N LEU A 141 -2.12 -9.75 14.49
CA LEU A 141 -2.41 -8.32 14.32
C LEU A 141 -2.81 -7.69 15.66
N GLY A 142 -3.70 -8.36 16.42
CA GLY A 142 -4.13 -7.87 17.72
C GLY A 142 -2.99 -7.70 18.71
N PHE A 143 -2.06 -8.66 18.78
CA PHE A 143 -0.87 -8.57 19.62
C PHE A 143 -0.02 -7.32 19.27
N PHE A 144 0.28 -7.10 18.00
CA PHE A 144 1.07 -5.94 17.60
C PHE A 144 0.33 -4.62 17.80
N ILE A 145 -0.99 -4.58 17.61
CA ILE A 145 -1.81 -3.40 17.90
C ILE A 145 -1.77 -3.06 19.40
N ILE A 146 -1.95 -4.06 20.26
CA ILE A 146 -1.85 -3.88 21.72
C ILE A 146 -0.43 -3.42 22.11
N ALA A 147 0.60 -4.06 21.52
CA ALA A 147 1.99 -3.74 21.81
C ALA A 147 2.33 -2.29 21.45
N TRP A 148 1.95 -1.80 20.25
CA TRP A 148 2.23 -0.41 19.92
C TRP A 148 1.41 0.57 20.76
N GLY A 149 0.12 0.27 21.07
CA GLY A 149 -0.66 1.10 21.97
C GLY A 149 -0.05 1.19 23.37
N LEU A 150 0.54 0.08 23.86
CA LEU A 150 1.27 0.06 25.13
C LEU A 150 2.52 0.95 25.06
N VAL A 151 3.32 0.85 24.00
CA VAL A 151 4.52 1.70 23.81
C VAL A 151 4.12 3.16 23.70
N SER A 152 3.03 3.48 22.98
CA SER A 152 2.46 4.83 22.88
C SER A 152 2.08 5.34 24.28
N THR A 153 1.34 4.56 25.06
CA THR A 153 0.97 4.94 26.43
C THR A 153 2.20 5.14 27.33
N LEU A 154 3.19 4.26 27.26
CA LEU A 154 4.43 4.36 28.04
C LEU A 154 5.25 5.58 27.65
N THR A 155 5.15 6.08 26.43
CA THR A 155 5.80 7.32 25.99
C THR A 155 5.41 8.51 26.87
N SER A 156 4.20 8.51 27.46
CA SER A 156 3.77 9.54 28.41
C SER A 156 4.64 9.66 29.67
N GLN A 157 5.38 8.61 30.04
CA GLN A 157 6.23 8.56 31.24
C GLN A 157 7.68 8.96 30.96
N VAL A 158 8.03 9.24 29.71
CA VAL A 158 9.40 9.58 29.33
C VAL A 158 9.82 10.93 29.93
N GLN A 159 11.07 10.99 30.41
CA GLN A 159 11.66 12.16 31.05
C GLN A 159 13.01 12.59 30.45
N SER A 160 13.46 11.92 29.37
CA SER A 160 14.75 12.18 28.77
C SER A 160 14.78 11.91 27.27
N TYR A 161 15.77 12.49 26.58
CA TYR A 161 16.04 12.22 25.17
C TYR A 161 16.18 10.72 24.87
N GLY A 162 17.01 10.00 25.66
CA GLY A 162 17.20 8.55 25.45
C GLY A 162 15.90 7.75 25.57
N GLY A 163 15.01 8.16 26.50
CA GLY A 163 13.70 7.53 26.67
C GLY A 163 12.80 7.71 25.47
N ILE A 164 12.70 8.94 24.92
CA ILE A 164 11.85 9.19 23.76
C ILE A 164 12.38 8.49 22.50
N VAL A 165 13.70 8.47 22.28
CA VAL A 165 14.33 7.75 21.18
C VAL A 165 14.05 6.24 21.26
N ALA A 166 14.20 5.65 22.45
CA ALA A 166 13.91 4.23 22.66
C ALA A 166 12.43 3.90 22.40
N CYS A 167 11.50 4.68 22.94
CA CYS A 167 10.07 4.51 22.68
C CYS A 167 9.73 4.62 21.19
N ARG A 168 10.28 5.63 20.50
CA ARG A 168 10.04 5.84 19.07
C ARG A 168 10.61 4.71 18.21
N PHE A 169 11.80 4.19 18.53
CA PHE A 169 12.38 3.04 17.85
C PHE A 169 11.52 1.78 18.02
N ILE A 170 11.16 1.46 19.27
CA ILE A 170 10.33 0.29 19.58
C ILE A 170 8.96 0.44 18.94
N LEU A 171 8.37 1.63 18.96
CA LEU A 171 7.11 1.92 18.27
C LEU A 171 7.21 1.57 16.78
N GLY A 172 8.27 1.98 16.09
CA GLY A 172 8.51 1.63 14.69
C GLY A 172 8.60 0.10 14.48
N VAL A 173 9.29 -0.62 15.37
CA VAL A 173 9.41 -2.08 15.32
C VAL A 173 8.06 -2.77 15.45
N VAL A 174 7.22 -2.35 16.42
CA VAL A 174 5.92 -3.01 16.67
C VAL A 174 4.83 -2.57 15.69
N GLU A 175 4.95 -1.43 15.03
CA GLU A 175 4.05 -1.00 13.96
C GLU A 175 4.31 -1.66 12.60
N ALA A 176 5.56 -2.05 12.33
CA ALA A 176 5.98 -2.58 11.03
C ALA A 176 5.15 -3.78 10.51
N PRO A 177 4.70 -4.71 11.37
CA PRO A 177 3.87 -5.85 10.96
C PRO A 177 2.48 -5.50 10.44
N PHE A 178 1.95 -4.34 10.79
CA PHE A 178 0.54 -4.04 10.56
C PHE A 178 0.19 -3.90 9.08
N PHE A 179 0.84 -3.00 8.35
CA PHE A 179 0.49 -2.72 6.95
C PHE A 179 0.61 -3.96 6.04
N PRO A 180 1.77 -4.66 5.99
CA PRO A 180 1.88 -5.87 5.19
C PRO A 180 0.98 -7.00 5.71
N GLY A 181 0.75 -7.05 7.03
CA GLY A 181 -0.18 -8.00 7.65
C GLY A 181 -1.62 -7.82 7.18
N ILE A 182 -2.09 -6.59 7.10
CA ILE A 182 -3.43 -6.29 6.59
C ILE A 182 -3.54 -6.59 5.09
N LEU A 183 -2.52 -6.27 4.28
CA LEU A 183 -2.50 -6.63 2.86
C LEU A 183 -2.67 -8.14 2.66
N PHE A 184 -1.88 -8.92 3.39
CA PHE A 184 -1.97 -10.38 3.37
C PHE A 184 -3.34 -10.87 3.87
N TYR A 185 -3.85 -10.29 4.95
CA TYR A 185 -5.15 -10.65 5.52
C TYR A 185 -6.29 -10.38 4.54
N LEU A 186 -6.36 -9.18 3.95
CA LEU A 186 -7.40 -8.82 2.99
C LEU A 186 -7.33 -9.70 1.73
N SER A 187 -6.15 -10.11 1.28
CA SER A 187 -6.00 -11.02 0.13
C SER A 187 -6.54 -12.43 0.37
N LYS A 188 -6.83 -12.82 1.62
CA LYS A 188 -7.48 -14.09 1.97
C LYS A 188 -9.00 -13.99 2.00
N TRP A 189 -9.55 -12.79 1.99
CA TRP A 189 -10.97 -12.52 2.08
C TRP A 189 -11.58 -11.99 0.78
N TYR A 190 -10.79 -11.25 -0.01
CA TYR A 190 -11.24 -10.57 -1.22
C TYR A 190 -10.51 -11.06 -2.46
N THR A 191 -11.25 -11.21 -3.54
CA THR A 191 -10.68 -11.47 -4.87
C THR A 191 -9.87 -10.27 -5.36
N LYS A 192 -9.00 -10.47 -6.35
CA LYS A 192 -8.15 -9.39 -6.91
C LYS A 192 -8.95 -8.20 -7.41
N SER A 193 -10.10 -8.45 -8.04
CA SER A 193 -10.99 -7.41 -8.55
C SER A 193 -11.64 -6.58 -7.42
N GLU A 194 -11.92 -7.22 -6.28
CA GLU A 194 -12.54 -6.59 -5.12
C GLU A 194 -11.52 -5.85 -4.23
N LEU A 195 -10.29 -6.33 -4.21
CA LEU A 195 -9.23 -5.85 -3.32
C LEU A 195 -8.87 -4.37 -3.56
N ASN A 196 -8.86 -3.92 -4.82
CA ASN A 196 -8.49 -2.55 -5.19
C ASN A 196 -9.37 -1.50 -4.49
N LEU A 197 -10.70 -1.69 -4.51
CA LEU A 197 -11.62 -0.76 -3.83
C LEU A 197 -11.40 -0.75 -2.32
N ARG A 198 -11.21 -1.93 -1.71
CA ARG A 198 -11.00 -2.05 -0.26
C ARG A 198 -9.67 -1.43 0.17
N MET A 199 -8.65 -1.57 -0.64
CA MET A 199 -7.38 -0.89 -0.41
C MET A 199 -7.51 0.64 -0.49
N SER A 200 -8.28 1.16 -1.45
CA SER A 200 -8.54 2.60 -1.53
C SER A 200 -9.28 3.14 -0.30
N ILE A 201 -10.27 2.39 0.20
CA ILE A 201 -10.98 2.73 1.44
C ILE A 201 -10.03 2.66 2.64
N PHE A 202 -9.19 1.62 2.72
CA PHE A 202 -8.17 1.48 3.76
C PHE A 202 -7.21 2.67 3.77
N TYR A 203 -6.66 3.05 2.62
CA TYR A 203 -5.75 4.20 2.51
C TYR A 203 -6.39 5.54 2.86
N SER A 204 -7.71 5.72 2.66
CA SER A 204 -8.39 6.96 3.05
C SER A 204 -8.31 7.22 4.56
N GLY A 205 -8.17 6.17 5.37
CA GLY A 205 -7.96 6.28 6.82
C GLY A 205 -6.72 7.10 7.19
N SER A 206 -5.63 7.02 6.40
CA SER A 206 -4.42 7.81 6.66
C SER A 206 -4.60 9.32 6.46
N LEU A 207 -5.38 9.72 5.47
CA LEU A 207 -5.67 11.14 5.23
C LEU A 207 -6.64 11.71 6.27
N ILE A 208 -7.66 10.93 6.62
CA ILE A 208 -8.63 11.28 7.66
C ILE A 208 -7.94 11.41 9.02
N SER A 209 -6.93 10.58 9.30
CA SER A 209 -6.20 10.60 10.58
C SER A 209 -5.49 11.94 10.85
N GLY A 210 -4.99 12.61 9.81
CA GLY A 210 -4.36 13.92 9.94
C GLY A 210 -5.33 15.00 10.47
N ALA A 211 -6.59 14.97 10.01
CA ALA A 211 -7.62 15.85 10.52
C ALA A 211 -8.07 15.47 11.94
N PHE A 212 -8.42 14.20 12.16
CA PHE A 212 -8.91 13.74 13.47
C PHE A 212 -7.84 13.85 14.55
N GLY A 213 -6.59 13.45 14.28
CA GLY A 213 -5.49 13.55 15.25
C GLY A 213 -5.23 14.98 15.68
N SER A 214 -5.23 15.94 14.76
CA SER A 214 -5.04 17.35 15.12
C SER A 214 -6.20 17.93 15.91
N LEU A 215 -7.45 17.54 15.62
CA LEU A 215 -8.63 17.97 16.39
C LEU A 215 -8.62 17.37 17.81
N ILE A 216 -8.28 16.08 17.95
CA ILE A 216 -8.12 15.42 19.25
C ILE A 216 -7.01 16.11 20.06
N ALA A 217 -5.86 16.36 19.43
CA ALA A 217 -4.73 17.04 20.07
C ALA A 217 -5.10 18.45 20.55
N ALA A 218 -5.86 19.23 19.74
CA ALA A 218 -6.38 20.55 20.14
C ALA A 218 -7.33 20.46 21.32
N GLY A 219 -8.26 19.49 21.33
CA GLY A 219 -9.17 19.26 22.43
C GLY A 219 -8.46 18.89 23.74
N ILE A 220 -7.44 18.03 23.66
CA ILE A 220 -6.63 17.62 24.81
C ILE A 220 -5.84 18.81 25.35
N LEU A 221 -5.20 19.60 24.47
CA LEU A 221 -4.46 20.80 24.87
C LEU A 221 -5.36 21.82 25.58
N SER A 222 -6.58 22.04 25.07
CA SER A 222 -7.50 23.01 25.65
C SER A 222 -8.12 22.56 26.98
N GLY A 223 -8.29 21.25 27.19
CA GLY A 223 -9.05 20.73 28.33
C GLY A 223 -8.24 20.02 29.41
N LEU A 224 -7.04 19.51 29.10
CA LEU A 224 -6.29 18.65 29.99
C LEU A 224 -4.87 19.15 30.30
N ASP A 225 -4.47 20.32 29.81
CA ASP A 225 -3.15 20.85 30.13
C ASP A 225 -3.03 21.16 31.63
N GLY A 226 -1.98 20.63 32.28
CA GLY A 226 -1.79 20.73 33.72
C GLY A 226 -2.71 19.85 34.57
N ALA A 227 -3.67 19.13 33.99
CA ALA A 227 -4.56 18.25 34.73
C ALA A 227 -3.76 17.13 35.44
N ARG A 228 -4.00 16.97 36.75
CA ARG A 228 -3.24 16.05 37.61
C ARG A 228 -1.71 16.28 37.59
N GLY A 229 -1.27 17.49 37.29
CA GLY A 229 0.17 17.83 37.22
C GLY A 229 0.87 17.31 35.97
N LEU A 230 0.15 16.83 34.97
CA LEU A 230 0.72 16.32 33.72
C LEU A 230 0.53 17.35 32.60
N ALA A 231 1.56 17.53 31.78
CA ALA A 231 1.49 18.31 30.55
C ALA A 231 0.52 17.65 29.54
N SER A 232 -0.11 18.45 28.69
CA SER A 232 -1.10 17.99 27.70
C SER A 232 -0.56 16.92 26.75
N TRP A 233 0.71 17.00 26.33
CA TRP A 233 1.31 15.97 25.46
C TRP A 233 1.36 14.58 26.11
N ARG A 234 1.48 14.49 27.45
CA ARG A 234 1.43 13.22 28.17
C ARG A 234 0.03 12.62 28.15
N TRP A 235 -1.01 13.47 28.30
CA TRP A 235 -2.40 13.07 28.17
C TRP A 235 -2.73 12.59 26.75
N LEU A 236 -2.14 13.22 25.71
CA LEU A 236 -2.29 12.79 24.33
C LEU A 236 -1.87 11.31 24.17
N TYR A 237 -0.68 10.97 24.62
CA TYR A 237 -0.17 9.59 24.53
C TYR A 237 -0.95 8.60 25.42
N ILE A 238 -1.40 9.02 26.62
CA ILE A 238 -2.22 8.16 27.50
C ILE A 238 -3.55 7.82 26.83
N ILE A 239 -4.26 8.83 26.35
CA ILE A 239 -5.61 8.65 25.79
C ILE A 239 -5.54 7.83 24.51
N GLU A 240 -4.73 8.22 23.56
CA GLU A 240 -4.66 7.56 22.25
C GLU A 240 -4.05 6.15 22.35
N GLY A 241 -2.99 5.98 23.14
CA GLY A 241 -2.43 4.66 23.40
C GLY A 241 -3.43 3.72 24.08
N THR A 242 -4.21 4.20 25.06
CA THR A 242 -5.24 3.40 25.73
C THR A 242 -6.37 3.02 24.76
N VAL A 243 -6.82 3.94 23.92
CA VAL A 243 -7.82 3.65 22.87
C VAL A 243 -7.28 2.61 21.89
N THR A 244 -6.02 2.74 21.49
CA THR A 244 -5.36 1.77 20.59
C THR A 244 -5.27 0.38 21.22
N ILE A 245 -4.92 0.27 22.52
CA ILE A 245 -4.93 -1.00 23.26
C ILE A 245 -6.33 -1.63 23.24
N PHE A 246 -7.36 -0.83 23.54
CA PHE A 246 -8.75 -1.29 23.53
C PHE A 246 -9.15 -1.81 22.13
N ILE A 247 -8.82 -1.08 21.07
CA ILE A 247 -9.07 -1.51 19.69
C ILE A 247 -8.30 -2.80 19.36
N GLY A 248 -7.06 -2.95 19.86
CA GLY A 248 -6.28 -4.18 19.71
C GLY A 248 -6.98 -5.39 20.32
N PHE A 249 -7.59 -5.26 21.50
CA PHE A 249 -8.43 -6.32 22.07
C PHE A 249 -9.66 -6.60 21.21
N VAL A 250 -10.35 -5.56 20.74
CA VAL A 250 -11.50 -5.71 19.84
C VAL A 250 -11.10 -6.47 18.57
N VAL A 251 -9.97 -6.14 17.95
CA VAL A 251 -9.43 -6.86 16.78
C VAL A 251 -9.13 -8.31 17.09
N THR A 252 -8.47 -8.60 18.22
CA THR A 252 -8.11 -9.96 18.61
C THR A 252 -9.33 -10.88 18.71
N PHE A 253 -10.46 -10.37 19.22
CA PHE A 253 -11.65 -11.18 19.45
C PHE A 253 -12.70 -11.12 18.34
N LEU A 254 -12.80 -9.99 17.60
CA LEU A 254 -13.84 -9.80 16.58
C LEU A 254 -13.35 -10.06 15.15
N LEU A 255 -12.05 -9.88 14.87
CA LEU A 255 -11.53 -10.09 13.52
C LEU A 255 -11.50 -11.60 13.20
N PRO A 256 -12.19 -12.08 12.15
CA PRO A 256 -12.16 -13.50 11.80
C PRO A 256 -10.81 -13.87 11.15
N ASP A 257 -10.27 -15.06 11.47
CA ASP A 257 -8.99 -15.50 10.91
C ASP A 257 -9.10 -15.85 9.42
N PHE A 258 -9.97 -16.80 9.09
CA PHE A 258 -10.16 -17.29 7.72
C PHE A 258 -11.64 -17.62 7.48
N PRO A 259 -12.10 -17.66 6.21
CA PRO A 259 -13.49 -17.96 5.88
C PRO A 259 -13.99 -19.28 6.48
N HIS A 260 -13.16 -20.32 6.47
CA HIS A 260 -13.53 -21.66 6.99
C HIS A 260 -13.62 -21.69 8.52
N THR A 261 -12.88 -20.85 9.25
CA THR A 261 -12.87 -20.82 10.72
C THR A 261 -13.93 -19.89 11.31
N TRP A 262 -14.49 -18.98 10.52
CA TRP A 262 -15.42 -17.98 11.04
C TRP A 262 -16.78 -18.57 11.41
N LYS A 263 -17.11 -18.55 12.69
CA LYS A 263 -18.33 -19.16 13.25
C LYS A 263 -19.63 -18.47 12.80
N LEU A 264 -19.57 -17.18 12.41
CA LEU A 264 -20.73 -16.42 11.98
C LEU A 264 -21.14 -16.68 10.52
N LEU A 265 -20.34 -17.43 9.75
CA LEU A 265 -20.70 -17.83 8.39
C LEU A 265 -21.49 -19.14 8.40
N THR A 266 -22.55 -19.19 7.61
CA THR A 266 -23.27 -20.43 7.34
C THR A 266 -22.38 -21.42 6.55
N PRO A 267 -22.64 -22.74 6.60
CA PRO A 267 -21.88 -23.70 5.81
C PRO A 267 -21.84 -23.36 4.31
N GLU A 268 -22.95 -22.92 3.76
CA GLU A 268 -23.06 -22.47 2.37
C GLU A 268 -22.16 -21.25 2.07
N MET A 269 -22.17 -20.24 2.94
CA MET A 269 -21.28 -19.06 2.80
C MET A 269 -19.80 -19.46 2.88
N LYS A 270 -19.44 -20.44 3.70
CA LYS A 270 -18.06 -20.95 3.78
C LYS A 270 -17.64 -21.66 2.50
N ALA A 271 -18.54 -22.49 1.94
CA ALA A 271 -18.31 -23.17 0.68
C ALA A 271 -18.10 -22.17 -0.47
N VAL A 272 -18.99 -21.19 -0.59
CA VAL A 272 -18.87 -20.12 -1.60
C VAL A 272 -17.62 -19.28 -1.38
N ALA A 273 -17.27 -18.94 -0.13
CA ALA A 273 -16.04 -18.19 0.18
C ALA A 273 -14.78 -18.93 -0.28
N ASN A 274 -14.69 -20.23 0.01
CA ASN A 274 -13.54 -21.03 -0.41
C ASN A 274 -13.51 -21.21 -1.93
N ARG A 275 -14.67 -21.46 -2.56
CA ARG A 275 -14.77 -21.67 -4.00
C ARG A 275 -14.39 -20.42 -4.79
N ARG A 276 -14.89 -19.24 -4.43
CA ARG A 276 -14.54 -17.99 -5.12
C ARG A 276 -13.05 -17.67 -5.03
N MET A 277 -12.42 -17.95 -3.88
CA MET A 277 -10.98 -17.75 -3.72
C MET A 277 -10.17 -18.78 -4.50
N ALA A 278 -10.66 -20.03 -4.62
CA ALA A 278 -10.06 -21.05 -5.46
C ALA A 278 -10.13 -20.69 -6.95
N LEU A 279 -11.27 -20.17 -7.42
CA LEU A 279 -11.44 -19.68 -8.80
C LEU A 279 -10.50 -18.50 -9.10
N ASP A 280 -10.41 -17.51 -8.21
CA ASP A 280 -9.48 -16.36 -8.33
C ASP A 280 -8.02 -16.82 -8.33
N ALA A 281 -7.67 -17.86 -7.56
CA ALA A 281 -6.34 -18.46 -7.56
C ALA A 281 -6.05 -19.26 -8.82
N ALA A 282 -7.02 -20.05 -9.30
CA ALA A 282 -6.89 -20.82 -10.55
C ALA A 282 -6.73 -19.90 -11.77
N GLU A 283 -7.50 -18.80 -11.85
CA GLU A 283 -7.31 -17.75 -12.85
C GLU A 283 -5.91 -17.13 -12.76
N ALA A 284 -5.39 -16.95 -11.54
CA ALA A 284 -4.03 -16.47 -11.33
C ALA A 284 -2.94 -17.45 -11.74
N ASP A 285 -3.17 -18.75 -11.52
CA ASP A 285 -2.22 -19.80 -11.87
C ASP A 285 -2.21 -20.05 -13.39
N LEU A 286 -3.35 -19.96 -14.05
CA LEU A 286 -3.47 -19.94 -15.52
C LEU A 286 -2.76 -18.71 -16.11
N ASP A 287 -2.91 -17.56 -15.47
CA ASP A 287 -2.22 -16.32 -15.84
C ASP A 287 -0.70 -16.38 -15.56
N ALA A 288 -0.25 -17.21 -14.62
CA ALA A 288 1.15 -17.29 -14.20
C ALA A 288 1.97 -18.32 -14.99
N GLY A 289 1.33 -19.20 -15.81
CA GLY A 289 2.02 -20.11 -16.75
C GLY A 289 3.06 -21.05 -16.18
N GLY A 290 3.21 -21.16 -14.85
CA GLY A 290 4.20 -22.04 -14.23
C GLY A 290 4.73 -21.52 -12.89
N LYS A 291 5.38 -22.39 -12.11
CA LYS A 291 5.98 -22.09 -10.80
C LYS A 291 7.23 -21.19 -10.95
N THR A 292 7.02 -19.88 -11.11
CA THR A 292 8.15 -18.94 -11.05
C THR A 292 8.71 -18.91 -9.63
N SER A 293 9.98 -19.26 -9.45
CA SER A 293 10.65 -19.14 -8.15
C SER A 293 10.64 -17.68 -7.70
N HIS A 294 10.31 -17.42 -6.42
CA HIS A 294 10.36 -16.09 -5.82
C HIS A 294 11.71 -15.39 -6.05
N LEU A 295 12.81 -16.13 -6.01
CA LEU A 295 14.15 -15.64 -6.32
C LEU A 295 14.32 -15.20 -7.78
N ALA A 296 13.75 -15.94 -8.73
CA ALA A 296 13.78 -15.57 -10.14
C ALA A 296 12.97 -14.30 -10.40
N GLY A 297 11.78 -14.18 -9.78
CA GLY A 297 10.96 -12.98 -9.82
C GLY A 297 11.67 -11.75 -9.26
N MET A 298 12.33 -11.88 -8.10
CA MET A 298 13.13 -10.83 -7.49
C MET A 298 14.31 -10.41 -8.39
N LYS A 299 15.06 -11.35 -8.92
CA LYS A 299 16.16 -11.09 -9.87
C LYS A 299 15.67 -10.38 -11.14
N ALA A 300 14.48 -10.75 -11.62
CA ALA A 300 13.84 -10.10 -12.77
C ALA A 300 13.39 -8.66 -12.45
N ALA A 301 12.89 -8.40 -11.24
CA ALA A 301 12.52 -7.07 -10.79
C ALA A 301 13.74 -6.13 -10.75
N PHE A 302 14.85 -6.58 -10.17
CA PHE A 302 16.09 -5.79 -10.10
C PHE A 302 16.81 -5.62 -11.45
N LYS A 303 16.47 -6.40 -12.48
CA LYS A 303 16.96 -6.20 -13.85
C LYS A 303 16.11 -5.26 -14.69
N ASP A 304 14.92 -4.87 -14.20
CA ASP A 304 13.98 -4.02 -14.92
C ASP A 304 14.20 -2.54 -14.56
N PRO A 305 14.59 -1.67 -15.51
CA PRO A 305 14.78 -0.24 -15.25
C PRO A 305 13.55 0.45 -14.68
N LYS A 306 12.35 -0.02 -15.01
CA LYS A 306 11.07 0.52 -14.49
C LYS A 306 11.02 0.49 -12.97
N THR A 307 11.58 -0.56 -12.35
CA THR A 307 11.65 -0.70 -10.89
C THR A 307 12.41 0.45 -10.25
N TYR A 308 13.55 0.84 -10.81
CA TYR A 308 14.38 1.92 -10.27
C TYR A 308 13.78 3.30 -10.55
N ILE A 309 13.27 3.54 -11.76
CA ILE A 309 12.63 4.82 -12.11
C ILE A 309 11.47 5.10 -11.15
N LEU A 310 10.60 4.11 -10.91
CA LEU A 310 9.45 4.27 -10.01
C LEU A 310 9.85 4.31 -8.53
N ALA A 311 10.92 3.61 -8.13
CA ALA A 311 11.45 3.70 -6.77
C ALA A 311 12.01 5.09 -6.45
N ILE A 312 12.77 5.69 -7.37
CA ILE A 312 13.29 7.06 -7.23
C ILE A 312 12.13 8.07 -7.23
N ALA A 313 11.15 7.91 -8.13
CA ALA A 313 9.96 8.73 -8.16
C ALA A 313 9.22 8.69 -6.83
N TYR A 314 9.02 7.50 -6.27
CA TYR A 314 8.33 7.30 -5.00
C TYR A 314 9.12 7.85 -3.81
N HIS A 315 10.45 7.73 -3.82
CA HIS A 315 11.32 8.37 -2.83
C HIS A 315 11.15 9.90 -2.84
N GLY A 316 11.10 10.51 -4.03
CA GLY A 316 10.83 11.94 -4.17
C GLY A 316 9.46 12.36 -3.64
N ILE A 317 8.41 11.59 -3.94
CA ILE A 317 7.06 11.85 -3.43
C ILE A 317 7.01 11.72 -1.90
N THR A 318 7.53 10.62 -1.35
CA THR A 318 7.50 10.35 0.10
C THR A 318 8.37 11.34 0.87
N GLY A 319 9.52 11.70 0.31
CA GLY A 319 10.41 12.71 0.90
C GLY A 319 9.74 14.08 0.94
N ALA A 320 9.15 14.53 -0.16
CA ALA A 320 8.43 15.80 -0.20
C ALA A 320 7.18 15.80 0.69
N ALA A 321 6.49 14.66 0.83
CA ALA A 321 5.38 14.51 1.78
C ALA A 321 5.82 14.56 3.25
N GLY A 322 7.12 14.54 3.54
CA GLY A 322 7.68 14.64 4.89
C GLY A 322 7.24 15.89 5.67
N PHE A 323 6.78 16.95 4.99
CA PHE A 323 6.21 18.15 5.65
C PHE A 323 5.03 17.81 6.58
N GLN A 324 4.33 16.70 6.35
CA GLN A 324 3.24 16.26 7.23
C GLN A 324 3.68 16.09 8.69
N ASN A 325 4.92 15.67 8.93
CA ASN A 325 5.47 15.51 10.27
C ASN A 325 5.72 16.86 10.97
N PHE A 326 5.68 17.97 10.23
CA PHE A 326 5.85 19.33 10.74
C PHE A 326 4.59 20.18 10.52
N TYR A 327 3.48 19.57 10.08
CA TYR A 327 2.27 20.31 9.72
C TYR A 327 1.77 21.22 10.86
N PRO A 328 1.66 20.76 12.13
CA PRO A 328 1.30 21.63 13.24
C PRO A 328 2.29 22.78 13.43
N THR A 329 3.58 22.53 13.27
CA THR A 329 4.62 23.58 13.36
C THR A 329 4.49 24.60 12.23
N LEU A 330 4.22 24.15 11.00
CA LEU A 330 3.99 25.04 9.85
C LEU A 330 2.76 25.94 10.06
N THR A 331 1.65 25.38 10.58
CA THR A 331 0.48 26.17 10.92
C THR A 331 0.73 27.16 12.06
N GLN A 332 1.55 26.82 13.05
CA GLN A 332 1.95 27.72 14.13
C GLN A 332 2.70 28.95 13.60
N THR A 333 3.49 28.80 12.53
CA THR A 333 4.19 29.95 11.92
C THR A 333 3.26 30.98 11.27
N LEU A 334 1.95 30.69 11.19
CA LEU A 334 0.94 31.64 10.72
C LEU A 334 0.56 32.69 11.80
N GLY A 335 1.11 32.58 13.02
CA GLY A 335 0.96 33.60 14.06
C GLY A 335 -0.17 33.35 15.06
N TYR A 336 -0.73 32.14 15.08
CA TYR A 336 -1.78 31.74 16.03
C TYR A 336 -1.20 30.93 17.20
N ASP A 337 -1.99 30.83 18.27
CA ASP A 337 -1.68 29.97 19.40
C ASP A 337 -1.68 28.47 19.02
N SER A 338 -1.20 27.62 19.91
CA SER A 338 -1.07 26.19 19.64
C SER A 338 -2.40 25.50 19.39
N ILE A 339 -3.48 25.91 20.03
CA ILE A 339 -4.82 25.31 19.84
C ILE A 339 -5.34 25.62 18.43
N ILE A 340 -5.35 26.92 18.05
CA ILE A 340 -5.79 27.32 16.72
C ILE A 340 -4.88 26.72 15.65
N SER A 341 -3.57 26.65 15.90
CA SER A 341 -2.63 26.04 14.96
C SER A 341 -2.95 24.56 14.70
N LEU A 342 -3.30 23.78 15.73
CA LEU A 342 -3.74 22.39 15.58
C LEU A 342 -5.08 22.29 14.83
N LEU A 343 -6.04 23.19 15.10
CA LEU A 343 -7.31 23.23 14.38
C LEU A 343 -7.14 23.55 12.89
N LEU A 344 -6.19 24.43 12.53
CA LEU A 344 -5.88 24.81 11.16
C LEU A 344 -5.28 23.67 10.33
N VAL A 345 -4.77 22.60 10.94
CA VAL A 345 -4.30 21.39 10.25
C VAL A 345 -5.46 20.63 9.60
N ALA A 346 -6.64 20.60 10.22
CA ALA A 346 -7.74 19.76 9.78
C ALA A 346 -8.34 20.13 8.40
N PRO A 347 -8.65 21.42 8.06
CA PRO A 347 -9.29 21.76 6.80
C PRO A 347 -8.51 21.34 5.53
N PRO A 348 -7.18 21.52 5.44
CA PRO A 348 -6.43 21.03 4.29
C PRO A 348 -6.48 19.50 4.14
N TYR A 349 -6.45 18.72 5.25
CA TYR A 349 -6.61 17.27 5.19
C TYR A 349 -8.00 16.84 4.75
N VAL A 350 -9.06 17.49 5.27
CA VAL A 350 -10.45 17.23 4.84
C VAL A 350 -10.62 17.50 3.35
N PHE A 351 -10.11 18.62 2.87
CA PHE A 351 -10.07 18.92 1.43
C PHE A 351 -9.37 17.80 0.64
N THR A 352 -8.21 17.34 1.13
CA THR A 352 -7.42 16.30 0.46
C THR A 352 -8.17 14.97 0.36
N VAL A 353 -8.97 14.61 1.36
CA VAL A 353 -9.81 13.39 1.33
C VAL A 353 -10.78 13.44 0.15
N PHE A 354 -11.58 14.49 0.05
CA PHE A 354 -12.55 14.63 -1.05
C PHE A 354 -11.87 14.73 -2.41
N TYR A 355 -10.79 15.48 -2.46
CA TYR A 355 -10.02 15.65 -3.68
C TYR A 355 -9.38 14.33 -4.15
N SER A 356 -8.80 13.54 -3.24
CA SER A 356 -8.18 12.26 -3.59
C SER A 356 -9.19 11.23 -4.09
N LEU A 357 -10.42 11.23 -3.55
CA LEU A 357 -11.50 10.39 -4.07
C LEU A 357 -11.90 10.77 -5.50
N ALA A 358 -12.09 12.09 -5.75
CA ALA A 358 -12.39 12.59 -7.09
C ALA A 358 -11.28 12.30 -8.09
N HIS A 359 -10.02 12.48 -7.67
CA HIS A 359 -8.83 12.16 -8.45
C HIS A 359 -8.77 10.67 -8.83
N GLY A 360 -8.95 9.76 -7.86
CA GLY A 360 -8.90 8.32 -8.09
C GLY A 360 -9.98 7.86 -9.09
N LEU A 361 -11.23 8.27 -8.87
CA LEU A 361 -12.35 7.94 -9.74
C LEU A 361 -12.16 8.45 -11.17
N THR A 362 -11.61 9.68 -11.31
CA THR A 362 -11.37 10.28 -12.62
C THR A 362 -10.19 9.62 -13.32
N SER A 363 -9.11 9.32 -12.60
CA SER A 363 -7.93 8.62 -13.13
C SER A 363 -8.29 7.23 -13.66
N ASP A 364 -9.16 6.49 -12.95
CA ASP A 364 -9.61 5.16 -13.38
C ASP A 364 -10.51 5.23 -14.62
N LYS A 365 -11.39 6.23 -14.71
CA LYS A 365 -12.26 6.43 -15.89
C LYS A 365 -11.48 6.83 -17.14
N VAL A 366 -10.50 7.72 -16.99
CA VAL A 366 -9.70 8.23 -18.12
C VAL A 366 -8.66 7.21 -18.58
N GLY A 367 -8.18 6.33 -17.68
CA GLY A 367 -7.19 5.30 -17.99
C GLY A 367 -5.80 5.82 -18.35
N ASN A 368 -5.50 7.11 -18.11
CA ASN A 368 -4.21 7.71 -18.39
C ASN A 368 -3.49 8.05 -17.08
N ARG A 369 -2.51 7.24 -16.68
CA ARG A 369 -1.80 7.40 -15.40
C ARG A 369 -0.82 8.56 -15.40
N PHE A 370 -0.19 8.85 -16.53
CA PHE A 370 0.82 9.89 -16.63
C PHE A 370 0.29 11.29 -16.31
N TRP A 371 -0.83 11.71 -16.90
CA TRP A 371 -1.36 13.04 -16.64
C TRP A 371 -1.85 13.20 -15.20
N PHE A 372 -2.46 12.16 -14.64
CA PHE A 372 -2.91 12.16 -13.24
C PHE A 372 -1.75 12.13 -12.25
N TYR A 373 -0.59 11.62 -12.65
CA TYR A 373 0.64 11.71 -11.89
C TYR A 373 1.32 13.08 -12.01
N MET A 374 1.28 13.72 -13.20
CA MET A 374 2.07 14.90 -13.51
C MET A 374 1.43 16.22 -13.10
N TYR A 375 0.09 16.38 -13.18
CA TYR A 375 -0.53 17.67 -12.89
C TYR A 375 -0.37 18.14 -11.43
N PRO A 376 -0.23 17.28 -10.40
CA PRO A 376 0.04 17.73 -9.03
C PRO A 376 1.43 18.34 -8.87
N VAL A 377 2.40 17.93 -9.69
CA VAL A 377 3.81 18.40 -9.59
C VAL A 377 3.91 19.93 -9.59
N PRO A 378 3.45 20.67 -10.62
CA PRO A 378 3.52 22.13 -10.62
C PRO A 378 2.70 22.76 -9.49
N ILE A 379 1.59 22.14 -9.07
CA ILE A 379 0.74 22.65 -7.98
C ILE A 379 1.51 22.62 -6.66
N VAL A 380 2.16 21.49 -6.34
CA VAL A 380 2.99 21.36 -5.13
C VAL A 380 4.17 22.33 -5.16
N ILE A 381 4.83 22.51 -6.31
CA ILE A 381 5.92 23.48 -6.47
C ILE A 381 5.43 24.90 -6.18
N VAL A 382 4.29 25.30 -6.75
CA VAL A 382 3.67 26.61 -6.49
C VAL A 382 3.31 26.74 -5.01
N GLY A 383 2.78 25.70 -4.38
CA GLY A 383 2.50 25.68 -2.95
C GLY A 383 3.76 25.94 -2.11
N ALA A 384 4.86 25.25 -2.40
CA ALA A 384 6.13 25.46 -1.70
C ALA A 384 6.68 26.87 -1.91
N LEU A 385 6.65 27.40 -3.14
CA LEU A 385 7.08 28.76 -3.43
C LEU A 385 6.23 29.82 -2.71
N LEU A 386 4.90 29.64 -2.68
CA LEU A 386 4.02 30.53 -1.93
C LEU A 386 4.37 30.51 -0.43
N PHE A 387 4.61 29.33 0.15
CA PHE A 387 4.98 29.23 1.56
C PHE A 387 6.30 29.96 1.88
N MET A 388 7.30 29.86 0.99
CA MET A 388 8.64 30.44 1.16
C MET A 388 8.70 31.95 1.00
N PHE A 389 7.91 32.51 0.08
CA PHE A 389 8.11 33.88 -0.40
C PHE A 389 6.93 34.82 -0.12
N THR A 390 5.87 34.35 0.53
CA THR A 390 4.74 35.21 0.88
C THR A 390 4.63 35.44 2.37
N ASP A 391 4.16 36.63 2.71
CA ASP A 391 3.81 37.03 4.07
C ASP A 391 2.29 36.99 4.25
N GLY A 392 1.88 36.94 5.52
CA GLY A 392 0.46 36.97 5.89
C GLY A 392 -0.20 35.59 5.86
N PHE A 393 -1.34 35.53 6.53
CA PHE A 393 -2.09 34.29 6.76
C PHE A 393 -2.63 33.67 5.46
N GLY A 394 -3.33 34.46 4.63
CA GLY A 394 -4.07 33.95 3.48
C GLY A 394 -3.21 33.13 2.49
N PRO A 395 -2.16 33.72 1.88
CA PRO A 395 -1.33 33.01 0.92
C PRO A 395 -0.61 31.81 1.52
N ARG A 396 -0.07 31.94 2.73
CA ARG A 396 0.66 30.86 3.42
C ARG A 396 -0.27 29.73 3.83
N TYR A 397 -1.47 30.01 4.30
CA TYR A 397 -2.46 28.98 4.62
C TYR A 397 -2.96 28.29 3.35
N PHE A 398 -3.22 29.04 2.28
CA PHE A 398 -3.59 28.46 0.98
C PHE A 398 -2.49 27.55 0.41
N SER A 399 -1.23 27.89 0.62
CA SER A 399 -0.11 27.05 0.18
C SER A 399 -0.15 25.64 0.80
N LEU A 400 -0.64 25.46 2.03
CA LEU A 400 -0.79 24.17 2.69
C LEU A 400 -1.81 23.28 1.97
N PHE A 401 -2.86 23.85 1.38
CA PHE A 401 -3.79 23.09 0.52
C PHE A 401 -3.09 22.63 -0.75
N LEU A 402 -2.24 23.48 -1.35
CA LEU A 402 -1.50 23.12 -2.57
C LEU A 402 -0.43 22.05 -2.29
N LEU A 403 0.27 22.11 -1.17
CA LEU A 403 1.23 21.08 -0.78
C LEU A 403 0.59 19.71 -0.63
N ASN A 404 -0.65 19.64 -0.15
CA ASN A 404 -1.37 18.38 0.03
C ASN A 404 -1.68 17.64 -1.29
N PHE A 405 -1.54 18.29 -2.45
CA PHE A 405 -1.66 17.60 -3.74
C PHE A 405 -0.60 16.49 -3.93
N ILE A 406 0.47 16.47 -3.13
CA ILE A 406 1.45 15.38 -3.14
C ILE A 406 0.83 14.03 -2.78
N PHE A 407 -0.19 13.99 -1.91
CA PHE A 407 -0.78 12.74 -1.43
C PHE A 407 -1.52 11.95 -2.51
N VAL A 408 -2.07 12.62 -3.55
CA VAL A 408 -2.74 11.91 -4.65
C VAL A 408 -1.75 11.20 -5.58
N MET A 409 -0.50 11.68 -5.61
CA MET A 409 0.56 11.02 -6.38
C MET A 409 0.90 9.63 -5.82
N ASN A 410 0.76 9.42 -4.50
CA ASN A 410 1.00 8.12 -3.86
C ASN A 410 0.11 7.01 -4.44
N GLY A 411 -1.20 7.23 -4.52
CA GLY A 411 -2.12 6.25 -5.10
C GLY A 411 -1.84 5.98 -6.57
N THR A 412 -1.56 7.05 -7.32
CA THR A 412 -1.30 6.97 -8.76
C THR A 412 -0.03 6.18 -9.07
N ILE A 413 1.07 6.37 -8.32
CA ILE A 413 2.32 5.64 -8.58
C ILE A 413 2.20 4.16 -8.26
N TYR A 414 1.43 3.76 -7.23
CA TYR A 414 1.17 2.34 -6.95
C TYR A 414 0.34 1.69 -8.05
N ALA A 415 -0.67 2.37 -8.58
CA ALA A 415 -1.43 1.89 -9.72
C ALA A 415 -0.54 1.80 -10.97
N TRP A 416 0.35 2.78 -11.18
CA TRP A 416 1.23 2.81 -12.33
C TRP A 416 2.26 1.67 -12.32
N ILE A 417 2.90 1.35 -11.18
CA ILE A 417 3.84 0.23 -11.10
C ILE A 417 3.13 -1.11 -11.34
N ALA A 418 1.91 -1.28 -10.83
CA ALA A 418 1.13 -2.48 -11.05
C ALA A 418 0.82 -2.70 -12.55
N ASN A 419 0.56 -1.61 -13.28
CA ASN A 419 0.31 -1.64 -14.72
C ASN A 419 1.59 -1.74 -15.56
N ALA A 420 2.70 -1.14 -15.10
CA ALA A 420 3.97 -1.14 -15.81
C ALA A 420 4.76 -2.45 -15.66
N ILE A 421 4.51 -3.20 -14.59
CA ILE A 421 5.12 -4.52 -14.31
C ILE A 421 4.00 -5.52 -13.98
N PRO A 422 3.15 -5.87 -14.96
CA PRO A 422 1.99 -6.74 -14.70
C PRO A 422 2.38 -8.18 -14.42
N ARG A 423 3.42 -8.68 -15.10
CA ARG A 423 3.84 -10.09 -15.10
C ARG A 423 5.36 -10.24 -14.98
N PRO A 424 5.86 -11.39 -14.48
CA PRO A 424 5.11 -12.35 -13.64
C PRO A 424 4.77 -11.76 -12.26
N PRO A 425 3.78 -12.30 -11.52
CA PRO A 425 3.34 -11.77 -10.21
C PRO A 425 4.47 -11.62 -9.19
N ALA A 426 5.40 -12.58 -9.14
CA ALA A 426 6.55 -12.54 -8.25
C ALA A 426 7.48 -11.33 -8.53
N LYS A 427 7.67 -10.97 -9.81
CA LYS A 427 8.43 -9.79 -10.23
C LYS A 427 7.74 -8.50 -9.78
N ARG A 428 6.41 -8.41 -9.98
CA ARG A 428 5.60 -7.24 -9.54
C ARG A 428 5.67 -7.06 -8.04
N ALA A 429 5.49 -8.14 -7.26
CA ALA A 429 5.56 -8.10 -5.81
C ALA A 429 6.94 -7.61 -5.31
N ALA A 430 8.03 -8.11 -5.88
CA ALA A 430 9.39 -7.69 -5.56
C ALA A 430 9.63 -6.21 -5.91
N ALA A 431 9.16 -5.74 -7.08
CA ALA A 431 9.30 -4.36 -7.49
C ALA A 431 8.51 -3.40 -6.58
N LEU A 432 7.28 -3.76 -6.19
CA LEU A 432 6.46 -3.01 -5.23
C LEU A 432 7.11 -2.93 -3.85
N ALA A 433 7.66 -4.04 -3.35
CA ALA A 433 8.34 -4.08 -2.06
C ALA A 433 9.59 -3.20 -2.07
N PHE A 434 10.40 -3.27 -3.13
CA PHE A 434 11.59 -2.43 -3.29
C PHE A 434 11.24 -0.95 -3.36
N MET A 435 10.25 -0.58 -4.18
CA MET A 435 9.76 0.80 -4.27
C MET A 435 9.29 1.32 -2.91
N ASN A 436 8.52 0.52 -2.17
CA ASN A 436 8.01 0.91 -0.85
C ASN A 436 9.15 1.10 0.16
N SER A 437 10.16 0.23 0.16
CA SER A 437 11.32 0.34 1.05
C SER A 437 12.15 1.60 0.76
N ILE A 438 12.43 1.87 -0.52
CA ILE A 438 13.17 3.07 -0.93
C ILE A 438 12.38 4.34 -0.62
N GLY A 439 11.05 4.32 -0.81
CA GLY A 439 10.20 5.46 -0.46
C GLY A 439 10.21 5.75 1.04
N ASN A 440 9.97 4.74 1.87
CA ASN A 440 9.98 4.92 3.33
C ASN A 440 11.35 5.36 3.89
N ALA A 441 12.45 4.98 3.22
CA ALA A 441 13.78 5.44 3.59
C ALA A 441 13.93 6.98 3.50
N ALA A 442 13.12 7.67 2.68
CA ALA A 442 13.09 9.13 2.64
C ALA A 442 12.71 9.73 4.01
N SER A 443 11.79 9.09 4.74
CA SER A 443 11.34 9.56 6.06
C SER A 443 12.43 9.47 7.15
N ILE A 444 13.56 8.82 6.88
CA ILE A 444 14.70 8.76 7.82
C ILE A 444 15.50 10.08 7.79
N TRP A 445 15.71 10.67 6.63
CA TRP A 445 16.56 11.84 6.49
C TRP A 445 15.81 13.17 6.31
N THR A 446 14.58 13.14 5.76
CA THR A 446 13.83 14.37 5.50
C THR A 446 13.49 15.19 6.76
N PRO A 447 13.29 14.63 7.97
CA PRO A 447 13.09 15.45 9.15
C PRO A 447 14.21 16.45 9.41
N PHE A 448 15.45 16.11 9.10
CA PHE A 448 16.62 16.99 9.32
C PHE A 448 16.66 18.22 8.40
N THR A 449 15.78 18.31 7.42
CA THR A 449 15.66 19.50 6.56
C THR A 449 14.81 20.61 7.19
N TYR A 450 14.02 20.30 8.22
CA TYR A 450 13.13 21.25 8.89
C TYR A 450 13.81 21.80 10.14
N ASN A 451 14.72 22.76 9.94
CA ASN A 451 15.46 23.39 11.01
C ASN A 451 14.66 24.57 11.58
N ASP A 452 14.57 24.67 12.90
CA ASP A 452 13.87 25.75 13.60
C ASP A 452 14.52 27.13 13.36
N ALA A 453 15.83 27.17 13.02
CA ALA A 453 16.52 28.39 12.63
C ALA A 453 15.99 29.00 11.31
N ASP A 454 15.31 28.22 10.45
CA ASP A 454 14.74 28.67 9.18
C ASP A 454 13.25 29.11 9.28
N LYS A 455 12.73 29.20 10.52
CA LYS A 455 11.38 29.74 10.77
C LYS A 455 11.34 31.23 10.40
N PRO A 456 10.19 31.72 9.93
CA PRO A 456 8.93 31.03 9.73
C PRO A 456 8.77 30.40 8.34
N TYR A 457 9.69 30.61 7.43
CA TYR A 457 9.52 30.31 5.99
C TYR A 457 9.96 28.90 5.59
N TYR A 458 10.83 28.24 6.38
CA TYR A 458 11.38 26.91 6.09
C TYR A 458 11.90 26.77 4.64
N ARG A 459 12.69 27.76 4.20
CA ARG A 459 13.15 27.88 2.81
C ARG A 459 14.00 26.68 2.38
N GLU A 460 14.86 26.21 3.25
CA GLU A 460 15.69 25.02 2.99
C GLU A 460 14.80 23.78 2.76
N ALA A 461 13.90 23.48 3.70
CA ALA A 461 12.99 22.34 3.61
C ALA A 461 12.08 22.41 2.38
N MET A 462 11.48 23.58 2.10
CA MET A 462 10.61 23.77 0.94
C MET A 462 11.39 23.70 -0.37
N GLY A 463 12.62 24.23 -0.41
CA GLY A 463 13.52 24.11 -1.56
C GLY A 463 13.87 22.65 -1.88
N ILE A 464 14.19 21.87 -0.84
CA ILE A 464 14.41 20.42 -0.96
C ILE A 464 13.15 19.70 -1.43
N ASN A 465 11.97 20.05 -0.92
CA ASN A 465 10.69 19.49 -1.38
C ASN A 465 10.45 19.78 -2.87
N ILE A 466 10.73 21.00 -3.35
CA ILE A 466 10.66 21.34 -4.78
C ILE A 466 11.59 20.45 -5.59
N GLY A 467 12.84 20.25 -5.14
CA GLY A 467 13.80 19.37 -5.78
C GLY A 467 13.32 17.92 -5.87
N LEU A 468 12.80 17.39 -4.76
CA LEU A 468 12.27 16.03 -4.67
C LEU A 468 11.05 15.80 -5.58
N VAL A 469 10.10 16.73 -5.57
CA VAL A 469 8.93 16.68 -6.48
C VAL A 469 9.36 16.85 -7.93
N GLY A 470 10.36 17.69 -8.20
CA GLY A 470 10.95 17.85 -9.52
C GLY A 470 11.57 16.56 -10.05
N ILE A 471 12.36 15.87 -9.20
CA ILE A 471 12.93 14.54 -9.52
C ILE A 471 11.81 13.54 -9.80
N ALA A 472 10.77 13.50 -8.96
CA ALA A 472 9.61 12.64 -9.17
C ALA A 472 8.93 12.92 -10.53
N GLY A 473 8.76 14.20 -10.88
CA GLY A 473 8.21 14.62 -12.18
C GLY A 473 9.09 14.18 -13.35
N ILE A 474 10.40 14.37 -13.26
CA ILE A 474 11.37 13.94 -14.31
C ILE A 474 11.29 12.42 -14.49
N CYS A 475 11.26 11.66 -13.39
CA CYS A 475 11.08 10.20 -13.44
C CYS A 475 9.76 9.81 -14.14
N GLY A 476 8.67 10.55 -13.88
CA GLY A 476 7.39 10.36 -14.56
C GLY A 476 7.50 10.56 -16.08
N ILE A 477 8.19 11.61 -16.51
CA ILE A 477 8.44 11.89 -17.93
C ILE A 477 9.28 10.77 -18.57
N ILE A 478 10.38 10.36 -17.92
CA ILE A 478 11.23 9.25 -18.38
C ILE A 478 10.40 7.97 -18.52
N MET A 479 9.58 7.67 -17.51
CA MET A 479 8.72 6.48 -17.52
C MET A 479 7.73 6.50 -18.68
N ARG A 480 7.10 7.63 -18.96
CA ARG A 480 6.20 7.80 -20.11
C ARG A 480 6.90 7.44 -21.42
N PHE A 481 8.05 8.08 -21.69
CA PHE A 481 8.78 7.81 -22.94
C PHE A 481 9.25 6.36 -23.02
N TYR A 482 9.66 5.77 -21.90
CA TYR A 482 10.08 4.38 -21.87
C TYR A 482 8.92 3.42 -22.17
N LEU A 483 7.72 3.66 -21.61
CA LEU A 483 6.53 2.85 -21.90
C LEU A 483 6.05 3.05 -23.35
N GLN A 484 6.10 4.29 -23.87
CA GLN A 484 5.80 4.54 -25.29
C GLN A 484 6.76 3.78 -26.23
N TYR A 485 8.04 3.78 -25.90
CA TYR A 485 9.04 3.00 -26.65
C TYR A 485 8.72 1.49 -26.61
N GLN A 486 8.37 0.97 -25.42
CA GLN A 486 7.97 -0.44 -25.29
C GLN A 486 6.69 -0.76 -26.08
N ASN A 487 5.68 0.10 -26.03
CA ASN A 487 4.45 -0.07 -26.81
C ASN A 487 4.72 -0.12 -28.33
N ARG A 488 5.57 0.78 -28.84
CA ARG A 488 5.99 0.76 -30.25
C ARG A 488 6.72 -0.53 -30.61
N GLN A 489 7.51 -1.10 -29.69
CA GLN A 489 8.16 -2.41 -29.94
C GLN A 489 7.13 -3.54 -29.99
N LEU A 490 6.14 -3.53 -29.11
CA LEU A 490 5.04 -4.51 -29.13
C LEU A 490 4.23 -4.42 -30.43
N GLU A 491 3.93 -3.21 -30.90
CA GLU A 491 3.24 -2.98 -32.19
C GLU A 491 4.02 -3.55 -33.38
N ARG A 492 5.34 -3.37 -33.38
CA ARG A 492 6.19 -3.94 -34.46
C ARG A 492 6.20 -5.47 -34.44
N MET A 493 6.16 -6.09 -33.26
CA MET A 493 6.14 -7.56 -33.13
C MET A 493 4.79 -8.19 -33.48
N GLU A 494 3.71 -7.40 -33.46
CA GLU A 494 2.36 -7.86 -33.83
C GLU A 494 2.14 -7.93 -35.33
N ASN A 495 2.82 -7.12 -36.12
CA ASN A 495 2.71 -7.18 -37.58
C ASN A 495 3.26 -8.53 -38.06
N GLU A 496 2.38 -9.37 -38.66
CA GLU A 496 2.67 -10.74 -39.10
C GLU A 496 3.80 -10.80 -40.15
N ASP A 497 4.00 -9.68 -40.90
CA ASP A 497 5.06 -9.54 -41.91
C ASP A 497 6.42 -9.09 -41.35
N ALA A 498 6.52 -8.79 -40.06
CA ALA A 498 7.77 -8.36 -39.47
C ALA A 498 8.64 -9.59 -39.13
N THR A 499 9.79 -9.71 -39.79
CA THR A 499 10.84 -10.64 -39.36
C THR A 499 11.29 -10.27 -37.96
N LEU A 500 11.04 -11.16 -37.00
CA LEU A 500 11.50 -11.00 -35.60
C LEU A 500 13.02 -10.88 -35.61
N THR A 501 13.54 -9.84 -34.98
CA THR A 501 14.97 -9.71 -34.80
C THR A 501 15.46 -10.73 -33.75
N GLU A 502 16.74 -11.11 -33.77
CA GLU A 502 17.33 -11.98 -32.73
C GLU A 502 17.10 -11.45 -31.30
N ARG A 503 17.02 -10.12 -31.16
CA ARG A 503 16.70 -9.47 -29.86
C ARG A 503 15.26 -9.71 -29.43
N ASP A 504 14.33 -9.74 -30.38
CA ASP A 504 12.91 -9.98 -30.10
C ASP A 504 12.67 -11.44 -29.72
N VAL A 505 13.32 -12.37 -30.43
CA VAL A 505 13.30 -13.80 -30.09
C VAL A 505 13.88 -14.03 -28.70
N LYS A 506 15.06 -13.48 -28.37
CA LYS A 506 15.64 -13.58 -27.03
C LYS A 506 14.77 -12.97 -25.92
N LYS A 507 14.01 -11.92 -26.22
CA LYS A 507 13.04 -11.35 -25.27
C LYS A 507 11.86 -12.29 -25.03
N LEU A 508 11.32 -12.88 -26.11
CA LEU A 508 10.23 -13.86 -26.01
C LEU A 508 10.68 -15.11 -25.27
N GLU A 509 11.87 -15.67 -25.60
CA GLU A 509 12.49 -16.79 -24.89
C GLU A 509 12.63 -16.51 -23.39
N LYS A 510 13.15 -15.33 -23.05
CA LYS A 510 13.30 -14.95 -21.66
C LYS A 510 11.96 -14.73 -20.93
N THR A 511 10.93 -14.24 -21.63
CA THR A 511 9.59 -14.13 -21.06
C THR A 511 8.99 -15.52 -20.87
N ALA A 512 9.13 -16.41 -21.86
CA ALA A 512 8.70 -17.79 -21.81
C ALA A 512 9.36 -18.55 -20.65
N GLU A 513 10.70 -18.41 -20.49
CA GLU A 513 11.46 -18.99 -19.38
C GLU A 513 11.01 -18.46 -18.01
N LEU A 514 10.77 -17.13 -17.90
CA LEU A 514 10.35 -16.50 -16.65
C LEU A 514 8.91 -16.87 -16.25
N GLU A 515 8.04 -17.07 -17.21
CA GLU A 515 6.63 -17.40 -16.99
C GLU A 515 6.38 -18.92 -17.04
N GLY A 516 7.37 -19.73 -17.43
CA GLY A 516 7.25 -21.19 -17.53
C GLY A 516 6.32 -21.65 -18.65
N ILE A 517 6.19 -20.84 -19.72
CA ILE A 517 5.32 -21.07 -20.89
C ILE A 517 6.17 -21.25 -22.14
N ASP A 518 5.58 -21.76 -23.23
CA ASP A 518 6.24 -21.81 -24.53
C ASP A 518 6.31 -20.45 -25.23
N ILE A 519 7.20 -20.30 -26.20
CA ILE A 519 7.44 -19.04 -26.92
C ILE A 519 6.18 -18.61 -27.70
N ALA A 520 5.41 -19.56 -28.24
CA ALA A 520 4.17 -19.27 -28.98
C ALA A 520 3.11 -18.66 -28.06
N THR A 521 2.92 -19.24 -26.86
CA THR A 521 2.03 -18.72 -25.82
C THR A 521 2.52 -17.36 -25.33
N ALA A 522 3.82 -17.16 -25.10
CA ALA A 522 4.39 -15.86 -24.74
C ALA A 522 4.10 -14.79 -25.80
N ARG A 523 4.17 -15.15 -27.08
CA ARG A 523 3.81 -14.25 -28.19
C ARG A 523 2.33 -13.95 -28.22
N MET A 524 1.47 -14.95 -28.01
CA MET A 524 0.00 -14.76 -27.95
C MET A 524 -0.41 -13.85 -26.81
N LEU A 525 0.19 -14.00 -25.62
CA LEU A 525 -0.09 -13.15 -24.46
C LEU A 525 0.37 -11.70 -24.65
N GLN A 526 1.31 -11.44 -25.56
CA GLN A 526 1.74 -10.10 -25.93
C GLN A 526 0.85 -9.48 -27.01
N LYS A 527 0.10 -10.28 -27.77
CA LYS A 527 -0.79 -9.81 -28.84
C LYS A 527 -1.94 -9.00 -28.24
N GLY A 528 -2.09 -7.76 -28.68
CA GLY A 528 -3.10 -6.80 -28.17
C GLY A 528 -2.75 -6.14 -26.85
N TYR A 529 -1.68 -6.56 -26.16
CA TYR A 529 -1.29 -5.95 -24.90
C TYR A 529 -0.59 -4.61 -25.12
N ARG A 530 -1.00 -3.58 -24.35
CA ARG A 530 -0.33 -2.27 -24.30
C ARG A 530 -0.18 -1.81 -22.86
N TYR A 531 0.98 -1.24 -22.57
CA TYR A 531 1.19 -0.56 -21.29
C TYR A 531 0.32 0.68 -21.21
N ILE A 532 -0.37 0.85 -20.10
CA ILE A 532 -1.11 2.07 -19.78
C ILE A 532 -0.11 3.19 -19.46
N ILE A 533 -0.21 4.30 -20.19
CA ILE A 533 0.68 5.45 -20.08
C ILE A 533 0.10 6.50 -19.14
#